data_3b801d81cb6e02c29ad5dfd310bc79b8
#
_entry.id   3b801d81cb6e02c29ad5dfd310bc79b8
#
_cell.length_a   1.000
_cell.length_b   1.000
_cell.length_c   1.000
_cell.angle_alpha   90.00
_cell.angle_beta   90.00
_cell.angle_gamma   90.00
#
_symmetry.space_group_name_H-M   'P 1'
#
loop_
_entity.id
_entity.type
_entity.pdbx_description
1 polymer ?
#
loop_
_entity_poly.entity_id
_entity_poly.type
_entity_poly.pdbx_seq_one_letter_code
_entity_poly.pdbx_strand_id
1 'polypeptide(L)'
;MLRPKIGLDWDDVTAPFNSLAIAMANEKYKYEIPLTIEEITTWENTGRTSVIKEFYQTEELYKKQVVPEKTKKCIRKLMEMADVYFITAVYPQFMGIRAAQILEAFPELPPENIILGNAKNLVHFDIILDDAIHNVLESPAAYPVLMRKPWNWKMTGLLSVNNMSEFVHLVKQIINASMHRTYEIKVPSVLALVGPSGSGKSRVAKELRQDERFESPLTYCTKPSNKHNYLTEEEFASQNFFEKTRYAGIQYGTKKEDIRAVLDRGNFAVMPLDMCGAIAMKRHFPTAIIYLNKDKEHLIRDIIEEDYTTEEKTLRLLSIDAEKRNRAICDYVIDNTKMDGAEQVLRLIYK
;
A
#
# COMPACT_ATOMS: atom_id res chain seq x y z
N MET A 1 -8.96 21.95 15.12
CA MET A 1 -8.61 20.53 14.98
C MET A 1 -7.10 20.44 14.99
N LEU A 2 -6.50 19.57 15.79
CA LEU A 2 -5.05 19.35 15.74
C LEU A 2 -4.70 18.79 14.37
N ARG A 3 -3.65 19.33 13.73
CA ARG A 3 -3.16 18.82 12.46
C ARG A 3 -2.50 17.46 12.70
N PRO A 4 -2.75 16.43 11.89
CA PRO A 4 -2.07 15.17 12.06
C PRO A 4 -0.57 15.29 11.79
N LYS A 5 0.24 14.54 12.52
CA LYS A 5 1.69 14.45 12.33
C LYS A 5 2.03 13.30 11.41
N ILE A 6 2.76 13.60 10.33
CA ILE A 6 3.17 12.63 9.32
C ILE A 6 4.69 12.49 9.34
N GLY A 7 5.19 11.27 9.60
CA GLY A 7 6.59 10.91 9.42
C GLY A 7 6.83 10.35 8.01
N LEU A 8 7.80 10.88 7.29
CA LEU A 8 8.22 10.41 5.97
C LEU A 8 9.65 9.90 6.03
N ASP A 9 9.89 8.68 5.57
CA ASP A 9 11.26 8.26 5.27
C ASP A 9 11.82 8.98 4.05
N TRP A 10 13.15 9.00 3.93
CA TRP A 10 13.81 9.67 2.83
C TRP A 10 14.21 8.72 1.70
N ASP A 11 15.03 7.72 2.03
CA ASP A 11 15.62 6.83 1.04
C ASP A 11 14.56 5.92 0.41
N ASP A 12 14.48 5.92 -0.92
CA ASP A 12 13.50 5.21 -1.74
C ASP A 12 12.02 5.52 -1.48
N VAL A 13 11.71 6.35 -0.50
CA VAL A 13 10.37 6.89 -0.23
C VAL A 13 10.22 8.30 -0.81
N THR A 14 11.10 9.21 -0.40
CA THR A 14 11.09 10.61 -0.84
C THR A 14 12.05 10.84 -2.01
N ALA A 15 13.25 10.28 -1.93
CA ALA A 15 14.28 10.40 -2.95
C ALA A 15 14.85 9.00 -3.32
N PRO A 16 15.21 8.78 -4.60
CA PRO A 16 15.77 7.50 -5.03
C PRO A 16 17.13 7.24 -4.38
N PHE A 17 17.32 6.08 -3.77
CA PHE A 17 18.58 5.66 -3.17
C PHE A 17 19.13 4.40 -3.86
N ASN A 18 18.40 3.29 -3.81
CA ASN A 18 18.82 2.05 -4.43
C ASN A 18 18.93 2.14 -5.95
N SER A 19 18.01 2.80 -6.63
CA SER A 19 18.08 2.98 -8.08
C SER A 19 19.26 3.88 -8.51
N LEU A 20 19.62 4.86 -7.67
CA LEU A 20 20.82 5.67 -7.90
C LEU A 20 22.10 4.83 -7.69
N ALA A 21 22.17 4.03 -6.64
CA ALA A 21 23.30 3.13 -6.39
C ALA A 21 23.47 2.09 -7.52
N ILE A 22 22.35 1.59 -8.09
CA ILE A 22 22.36 0.73 -9.28
C ILE A 22 22.95 1.45 -10.49
N ALA A 23 22.52 2.70 -10.74
CA ALA A 23 23.07 3.49 -11.85
C ALA A 23 24.58 3.70 -11.70
N MET A 24 25.07 4.01 -10.49
CA MET A 24 26.49 4.13 -10.19
C MET A 24 27.26 2.82 -10.40
N ALA A 25 26.67 1.69 -9.98
CA ALA A 25 27.29 0.37 -10.20
C ALA A 25 27.37 0.02 -11.69
N ASN A 26 26.31 0.27 -12.45
CA ASN A 26 26.29 0.04 -13.90
C ASN A 26 27.32 0.92 -14.62
N GLU A 27 27.47 2.18 -14.22
CA GLU A 27 28.49 3.09 -14.75
C GLU A 27 29.91 2.60 -14.45
N LYS A 28 30.15 2.18 -13.21
CA LYS A 28 31.48 1.73 -12.73
C LYS A 28 31.90 0.40 -13.35
N TYR A 29 31.01 -0.59 -13.36
CA TYR A 29 31.35 -1.96 -13.72
C TYR A 29 31.01 -2.34 -15.16
N LYS A 30 30.21 -1.54 -15.86
CA LYS A 30 29.83 -1.71 -17.27
C LYS A 30 29.37 -3.14 -17.59
N TYR A 31 28.44 -3.66 -16.78
CA TYR A 31 27.91 -5.00 -16.96
C TYR A 31 27.32 -5.19 -18.36
N GLU A 32 27.54 -6.35 -18.97
CA GLU A 32 26.93 -6.73 -20.25
C GLU A 32 25.38 -6.68 -20.16
N ILE A 33 24.83 -7.19 -19.07
CA ILE A 33 23.40 -7.03 -18.71
C ILE A 33 23.35 -6.07 -17.52
N PRO A 34 22.90 -4.83 -17.69
CA PRO A 34 22.81 -3.87 -16.60
C PRO A 34 21.95 -4.37 -15.43
N LEU A 35 22.31 -3.96 -14.22
CA LEU A 35 21.51 -4.23 -13.03
C LEU A 35 20.23 -3.40 -13.08
N THR A 36 19.14 -3.96 -12.55
CA THR A 36 17.84 -3.26 -12.43
C THR A 36 17.34 -3.28 -10.99
N ILE A 37 16.45 -2.36 -10.66
CA ILE A 37 15.88 -2.24 -9.30
C ILE A 37 14.99 -3.45 -8.96
N GLU A 38 14.37 -4.08 -9.97
CA GLU A 38 13.51 -5.25 -9.83
C GLU A 38 14.25 -6.49 -9.35
N GLU A 39 15.58 -6.52 -9.53
CA GLU A 39 16.43 -7.61 -9.02
C GLU A 39 16.63 -7.56 -7.50
N ILE A 40 16.34 -6.45 -6.84
CA ILE A 40 16.36 -6.35 -5.37
C ILE A 40 15.05 -6.92 -4.84
N THR A 41 15.02 -8.21 -4.55
CA THR A 41 13.78 -8.92 -4.14
C THR A 41 13.65 -9.13 -2.64
N THR A 42 14.69 -8.79 -1.86
CA THR A 42 14.72 -8.89 -0.39
C THR A 42 15.40 -7.68 0.20
N TRP A 43 15.07 -7.37 1.47
CA TRP A 43 15.71 -6.26 2.20
C TRP A 43 17.22 -6.43 2.32
N GLU A 44 17.69 -7.65 2.55
CA GLU A 44 19.11 -7.97 2.70
C GLU A 44 19.88 -7.81 1.39
N ASN A 45 19.20 -7.78 0.25
CA ASN A 45 19.81 -7.64 -1.08
C ASN A 45 21.06 -8.53 -1.23
N THR A 46 20.87 -9.84 -1.27
CA THR A 46 21.97 -10.83 -1.33
C THR A 46 22.32 -11.29 -2.76
N GLY A 47 21.52 -10.89 -3.75
CA GLY A 47 21.67 -11.26 -5.14
C GLY A 47 22.79 -10.50 -5.87
N ARG A 48 22.75 -10.52 -7.19
CA ARG A 48 23.70 -9.86 -8.11
C ARG A 48 23.81 -8.35 -7.83
N THR A 49 22.71 -7.74 -7.38
CA THR A 49 22.65 -6.33 -7.00
C THR A 49 23.31 -6.00 -5.66
N SER A 50 23.78 -7.01 -4.90
CA SER A 50 24.44 -6.78 -3.59
C SER A 50 25.67 -5.87 -3.68
N VAL A 51 26.29 -5.78 -4.85
CA VAL A 51 27.42 -4.89 -5.13
C VAL A 51 27.12 -3.41 -4.87
N ILE A 52 25.84 -2.98 -4.97
CA ILE A 52 25.48 -1.59 -4.74
C ILE A 52 25.72 -1.14 -3.29
N LYS A 53 25.86 -2.07 -2.34
CA LYS A 53 26.14 -1.76 -0.92
C LYS A 53 27.46 -1.02 -0.72
N GLU A 54 28.40 -1.16 -1.64
CA GLU A 54 29.67 -0.41 -1.59
C GLU A 54 29.46 1.11 -1.70
N PHE A 55 28.38 1.53 -2.37
CA PHE A 55 28.06 2.94 -2.54
C PHE A 55 27.33 3.53 -1.34
N TYR A 56 26.69 2.73 -0.48
CA TYR A 56 25.89 3.21 0.65
C TYR A 56 26.68 4.02 1.68
N GLN A 57 28.00 3.84 1.72
CA GLN A 57 28.89 4.59 2.60
C GLN A 57 29.76 5.59 1.83
N THR A 58 29.31 6.05 0.67
CA THR A 58 30.01 7.06 -0.13
C THR A 58 29.26 8.38 -0.11
N GLU A 59 30.01 9.45 0.09
CA GLU A 59 29.47 10.82 0.06
C GLU A 59 28.83 11.14 -1.30
N GLU A 60 29.33 10.55 -2.37
CA GLU A 60 28.86 10.75 -3.74
C GLU A 60 27.41 10.32 -3.92
N LEU A 61 27.01 9.15 -3.37
CA LEU A 61 25.63 8.68 -3.43
C LEU A 61 24.67 9.70 -2.80
N TYR A 62 25.03 10.21 -1.61
CA TYR A 62 24.19 11.19 -0.92
C TYR A 62 24.11 12.52 -1.71
N LYS A 63 25.22 13.03 -2.21
CA LYS A 63 25.25 14.30 -2.98
C LYS A 63 24.48 14.22 -4.31
N LYS A 64 24.47 13.06 -4.96
CA LYS A 64 23.74 12.86 -6.22
C LYS A 64 22.24 12.65 -6.04
N GLN A 65 21.77 12.43 -4.83
CA GLN A 65 20.36 12.12 -4.55
C GLN A 65 19.48 13.37 -4.72
N VAL A 66 18.49 13.30 -5.58
CA VAL A 66 17.58 14.43 -5.89
C VAL A 66 16.13 13.96 -5.74
N VAL A 67 15.32 14.77 -5.06
CA VAL A 67 13.87 14.52 -4.92
C VAL A 67 13.17 14.84 -6.24
N PRO A 68 12.41 13.89 -6.82
CA PRO A 68 11.65 14.14 -8.05
C PRO A 68 10.61 15.26 -7.86
N GLU A 69 10.42 16.13 -8.85
CA GLU A 69 9.49 17.26 -8.76
C GLU A 69 8.04 16.84 -8.47
N LYS A 70 7.61 15.69 -9.02
CA LYS A 70 6.30 15.12 -8.69
C LYS A 70 6.16 14.79 -7.21
N THR A 71 7.21 14.25 -6.61
CA THR A 71 7.27 13.93 -5.17
C THR A 71 7.24 15.20 -4.33
N LYS A 72 8.04 16.22 -4.68
CA LYS A 72 8.03 17.53 -4.01
C LYS A 72 6.62 18.13 -4.00
N LYS A 73 5.93 18.16 -5.14
CA LYS A 73 4.55 18.65 -5.25
C LYS A 73 3.58 17.88 -4.34
N CYS A 74 3.74 16.57 -4.23
CA CYS A 74 2.91 15.75 -3.35
C CYS A 74 3.17 16.06 -1.86
N ILE A 75 4.44 16.20 -1.47
CA ILE A 75 4.82 16.51 -0.08
C ILE A 75 4.33 17.91 0.32
N ARG A 76 4.41 18.91 -0.56
CA ARG A 76 3.81 20.24 -0.30
C ARG A 76 2.30 20.15 -0.06
N LYS A 77 1.59 19.32 -0.81
CA LYS A 77 0.16 19.05 -0.55
C LYS A 77 -0.09 18.39 0.82
N LEU A 78 0.83 17.55 1.29
CA LEU A 78 0.75 17.02 2.66
C LEU A 78 0.97 18.12 3.68
N MET A 79 1.93 19.02 3.46
CA MET A 79 2.20 20.17 4.34
C MET A 79 1.01 21.13 4.45
N GLU A 80 0.13 21.21 3.45
CA GLU A 80 -1.11 22.01 3.52
C GLU A 80 -2.10 21.47 4.56
N MET A 81 -2.12 20.15 4.83
CA MET A 81 -3.14 19.47 5.65
C MET A 81 -2.61 18.77 6.89
N ALA A 82 -1.29 18.67 7.05
CA ALA A 82 -0.64 17.94 8.13
C ALA A 82 0.70 18.59 8.51
N ASP A 83 1.19 18.29 9.71
CA ASP A 83 2.55 18.62 10.12
C ASP A 83 3.48 17.49 9.64
N VAL A 84 4.31 17.81 8.65
CA VAL A 84 5.21 16.83 8.02
C VAL A 84 6.57 16.85 8.70
N TYR A 85 7.08 15.67 8.99
CA TYR A 85 8.40 15.39 9.54
C TYR A 85 9.14 14.44 8.60
N PHE A 86 10.44 14.64 8.44
CA PHE A 86 11.30 13.62 7.85
C PHE A 86 11.98 12.82 8.96
N ILE A 87 11.86 11.48 8.89
CA ILE A 87 12.50 10.57 9.83
C ILE A 87 13.26 9.51 9.04
N THR A 88 14.58 9.61 9.00
CA THR A 88 15.42 8.78 8.13
C THR A 88 16.65 8.24 8.84
N ALA A 89 16.96 6.97 8.57
CA ALA A 89 18.19 6.34 8.98
C ALA A 89 19.32 6.81 8.05
N VAL A 90 20.40 7.33 8.64
CA VAL A 90 21.57 7.78 7.89
C VAL A 90 22.84 7.55 8.71
N TYR A 91 23.92 7.21 8.06
CA TYR A 91 25.21 7.06 8.72
C TYR A 91 25.65 8.40 9.36
N PRO A 92 26.21 8.39 10.60
CA PRO A 92 26.56 9.62 11.33
C PRO A 92 27.37 10.62 10.54
N GLN A 93 28.33 10.15 9.72
CA GLN A 93 29.17 11.01 8.89
C GLN A 93 28.42 11.76 7.77
N PHE A 94 27.19 11.33 7.41
CA PHE A 94 26.39 11.93 6.35
C PHE A 94 25.14 12.67 6.86
N MET A 95 24.96 12.77 8.19
CA MET A 95 23.79 13.46 8.77
C MET A 95 23.69 14.92 8.33
N GLY A 96 24.84 15.63 8.27
CA GLY A 96 24.87 17.01 7.81
C GLY A 96 24.44 17.16 6.35
N ILE A 97 24.88 16.25 5.48
CA ILE A 97 24.50 16.24 4.05
C ILE A 97 22.99 15.98 3.94
N ARG A 98 22.47 15.00 4.67
CA ARG A 98 21.05 14.65 4.65
C ARG A 98 20.18 15.81 5.11
N ALA A 99 20.52 16.46 6.22
CA ALA A 99 19.79 17.63 6.71
C ALA A 99 19.78 18.76 5.67
N ALA A 100 20.92 19.04 5.05
CA ALA A 100 21.02 20.06 4.00
C ALA A 100 20.16 19.71 2.78
N GLN A 101 20.17 18.46 2.32
CA GLN A 101 19.33 17.98 1.20
C GLN A 101 17.83 18.18 1.48
N ILE A 102 17.38 17.85 2.71
CA ILE A 102 15.98 18.00 3.09
C ILE A 102 15.59 19.49 3.04
N LEU A 103 16.40 20.38 3.62
CA LEU A 103 16.12 21.82 3.65
C LEU A 103 16.24 22.47 2.26
N GLU A 104 17.12 21.98 1.41
CA GLU A 104 17.21 22.43 0.01
C GLU A 104 15.97 22.01 -0.81
N ALA A 105 15.50 20.79 -0.61
CA ALA A 105 14.31 20.29 -1.31
C ALA A 105 13.00 20.93 -0.80
N PHE A 106 12.96 21.28 0.49
CA PHE A 106 11.79 21.83 1.19
C PHE A 106 12.21 22.98 2.12
N PRO A 107 12.56 24.16 1.58
CA PRO A 107 13.00 25.31 2.38
C PRO A 107 11.89 25.85 3.30
N GLU A 108 10.63 25.50 3.04
CA GLU A 108 9.48 25.82 3.88
C GLU A 108 9.32 24.89 5.10
N LEU A 109 10.09 23.79 5.20
CA LEU A 109 10.03 22.87 6.32
C LEU A 109 10.74 23.46 7.56
N PRO A 110 10.09 23.43 8.76
CA PRO A 110 10.80 23.77 10.00
C PRO A 110 11.98 22.81 10.24
N PRO A 111 13.20 23.30 10.52
CA PRO A 111 14.36 22.43 10.73
C PRO A 111 14.19 21.40 11.86
N GLU A 112 13.40 21.73 12.88
CA GLU A 112 13.05 20.82 13.99
C GLU A 112 12.17 19.62 13.54
N ASN A 113 11.63 19.66 12.33
CA ASN A 113 10.88 18.55 11.76
C ASN A 113 11.78 17.52 11.06
N ILE A 114 13.09 17.61 11.23
CA ILE A 114 14.08 16.66 10.69
C ILE A 114 14.60 15.79 11.83
N ILE A 115 14.36 14.49 11.74
CA ILE A 115 14.78 13.46 12.70
C ILE A 115 15.72 12.49 12.00
N LEU A 116 17.00 12.47 12.42
CA LEU A 116 18.03 11.61 11.84
C LEU A 116 18.42 10.51 12.83
N GLY A 117 18.19 9.26 12.46
CA GLY A 117 18.54 8.11 13.29
C GLY A 117 17.77 6.84 12.96
N ASN A 118 18.25 5.71 13.48
CA ASN A 118 17.69 4.38 13.21
C ASN A 118 16.49 4.02 14.09
N ALA A 119 16.34 4.65 15.26
CA ALA A 119 15.33 4.29 16.25
C ALA A 119 13.96 4.91 15.91
N LYS A 120 13.44 4.63 14.72
CA LYS A 120 12.16 5.17 14.23
C LYS A 120 10.97 4.73 15.08
N ASN A 121 11.05 3.57 15.69
CA ASN A 121 10.04 3.01 16.59
C ASN A 121 9.86 3.78 17.91
N LEU A 122 10.77 4.67 18.25
CA LEU A 122 10.64 5.53 19.45
C LEU A 122 9.87 6.83 19.20
N VAL A 123 9.56 7.14 17.94
CA VAL A 123 8.89 8.40 17.58
C VAL A 123 7.43 8.15 17.20
N HIS A 124 6.53 8.91 17.83
CA HIS A 124 5.09 8.79 17.62
C HIS A 124 4.59 9.77 16.54
N PHE A 125 4.04 9.22 15.48
CA PHE A 125 3.29 9.95 14.45
C PHE A 125 1.85 9.46 14.39
N ASP A 126 0.95 10.25 13.82
CA ASP A 126 -0.38 9.76 13.45
C ASP A 126 -0.28 8.84 12.23
N ILE A 127 0.56 9.21 11.26
CA ILE A 127 0.80 8.47 10.03
C ILE A 127 2.31 8.41 9.79
N ILE A 128 2.84 7.26 9.40
CA ILE A 128 4.22 7.12 8.92
C ILE A 128 4.25 6.44 7.56
N LEU A 129 5.15 6.87 6.69
CA LEU A 129 5.42 6.24 5.39
C LEU A 129 6.88 5.79 5.34
N ASP A 130 7.10 4.49 5.15
CA ASP A 130 8.42 3.87 5.10
C ASP A 130 8.40 2.69 4.10
N ASP A 131 9.53 2.33 3.50
CA ASP A 131 9.64 1.19 2.58
C ASP A 131 10.16 -0.08 3.26
N ALA A 132 10.65 0.02 4.49
CA ALA A 132 11.12 -1.10 5.29
C ALA A 132 9.98 -1.74 6.08
N ILE A 133 9.74 -3.03 5.84
CA ILE A 133 8.66 -3.79 6.52
C ILE A 133 8.81 -3.71 8.05
N HIS A 134 10.03 -3.87 8.58
CA HIS A 134 10.28 -3.84 10.02
C HIS A 134 9.94 -2.47 10.62
N ASN A 135 10.27 -1.36 9.96
CA ASN A 135 9.90 -0.02 10.43
C ASN A 135 8.38 0.17 10.50
N VAL A 136 7.64 -0.34 9.50
CA VAL A 136 6.18 -0.26 9.46
C VAL A 136 5.53 -1.13 10.53
N LEU A 137 6.03 -2.35 10.75
CA LEU A 137 5.49 -3.29 11.75
C LEU A 137 5.78 -2.84 13.19
N GLU A 138 6.95 -2.29 13.45
CA GLU A 138 7.38 -1.84 14.78
C GLU A 138 6.91 -0.41 15.10
N SER A 139 6.37 0.31 14.12
CA SER A 139 5.95 1.70 14.30
C SER A 139 4.80 1.84 15.30
N PRO A 140 4.89 2.77 16.27
CA PRO A 140 3.81 3.12 17.16
C PRO A 140 2.74 4.02 16.49
N ALA A 141 2.91 4.40 15.24
CA ALA A 141 1.97 5.26 14.52
C ALA A 141 0.56 4.63 14.46
N ALA A 142 -0.48 5.48 14.49
CA ALA A 142 -1.86 5.01 14.31
C ALA A 142 -2.06 4.37 12.94
N TYR A 143 -1.44 4.93 11.90
CA TYR A 143 -1.50 4.44 10.52
C TYR A 143 -0.09 4.29 9.94
N PRO A 144 0.60 3.17 10.20
CA PRO A 144 1.85 2.85 9.53
C PRO A 144 1.57 2.40 8.10
N VAL A 145 2.26 3.01 7.13
CA VAL A 145 2.04 2.81 5.69
C VAL A 145 3.33 2.35 5.02
N LEU A 146 3.25 1.31 4.21
CA LEU A 146 4.37 0.76 3.45
C LEU A 146 4.43 1.38 2.06
N MET A 147 5.54 2.01 1.69
CA MET A 147 5.84 2.34 0.29
C MET A 147 6.26 1.06 -0.43
N ARG A 148 5.47 0.64 -1.43
CA ARG A 148 5.77 -0.56 -2.21
C ARG A 148 7.03 -0.44 -3.02
N LYS A 149 7.92 -1.43 -2.83
CA LYS A 149 9.19 -1.59 -3.52
C LYS A 149 9.41 -3.06 -3.88
N PRO A 150 10.31 -3.39 -4.81
CA PRO A 150 10.56 -4.78 -5.18
C PRO A 150 10.96 -5.67 -3.99
N TRP A 151 11.67 -5.16 -3.00
CA TRP A 151 12.13 -5.92 -1.82
C TRP A 151 11.06 -6.16 -0.76
N ASN A 152 9.91 -5.50 -0.86
CA ASN A 152 8.83 -5.65 0.13
C ASN A 152 7.50 -6.13 -0.48
N TRP A 153 7.48 -6.44 -1.78
CA TRP A 153 6.26 -6.74 -2.52
C TRP A 153 5.51 -8.01 -2.03
N LYS A 154 6.21 -8.94 -1.36
CA LYS A 154 5.60 -10.14 -0.77
C LYS A 154 4.75 -9.83 0.45
N MET A 155 5.03 -8.72 1.15
CA MET A 155 4.26 -8.33 2.33
C MET A 155 2.84 -7.96 1.93
N THR A 156 1.86 -8.55 2.61
CA THR A 156 0.43 -8.31 2.36
C THR A 156 -0.25 -7.81 3.62
N GLY A 157 -1.41 -7.18 3.48
CA GLY A 157 -2.24 -6.78 4.60
C GLY A 157 -1.90 -5.43 5.22
N LEU A 158 -0.70 -4.90 5.03
CA LEU A 158 -0.38 -3.56 5.51
C LEU A 158 -1.03 -2.48 4.63
N LEU A 159 -1.38 -1.34 5.23
CA LEU A 159 -1.61 -0.12 4.46
C LEU A 159 -0.38 0.11 3.59
N SER A 160 -0.58 0.22 2.29
CA SER A 160 0.54 0.40 1.37
C SER A 160 0.16 1.27 0.19
N VAL A 161 1.15 1.92 -0.39
CA VAL A 161 1.00 2.79 -1.55
C VAL A 161 2.15 2.53 -2.53
N ASN A 162 1.90 2.69 -3.83
CA ASN A 162 2.93 2.50 -4.84
C ASN A 162 3.74 3.78 -5.11
N ASN A 163 3.22 4.93 -4.71
CA ASN A 163 3.87 6.23 -4.94
C ASN A 163 3.31 7.32 -4.02
N MET A 164 4.00 8.43 -3.95
CA MET A 164 3.63 9.57 -3.10
C MET A 164 2.25 10.18 -3.45
N SER A 165 1.80 10.10 -4.70
CA SER A 165 0.45 10.59 -5.07
C SER A 165 -0.65 9.74 -4.44
N GLU A 166 -0.48 8.43 -4.39
CA GLU A 166 -1.40 7.53 -3.69
C GLU A 166 -1.39 7.79 -2.19
N PHE A 167 -0.21 8.07 -1.61
CA PHE A 167 -0.09 8.42 -0.20
C PHE A 167 -0.88 9.69 0.16
N VAL A 168 -0.80 10.74 -0.66
CA VAL A 168 -1.62 11.96 -0.46
C VAL A 168 -3.12 11.63 -0.40
N HIS A 169 -3.59 10.71 -1.26
CA HIS A 169 -5.00 10.32 -1.25
C HIS A 169 -5.37 9.47 -0.04
N LEU A 170 -4.48 8.58 0.39
CA LEU A 170 -4.65 7.82 1.62
C LEU A 170 -4.75 8.74 2.84
N VAL A 171 -3.86 9.72 2.96
CA VAL A 171 -3.89 10.72 4.04
C VAL A 171 -5.21 11.49 4.04
N LYS A 172 -5.69 11.92 2.87
CA LYS A 172 -7.00 12.57 2.76
C LYS A 172 -8.14 11.66 3.22
N GLN A 173 -8.09 10.38 2.89
CA GLN A 173 -9.08 9.40 3.36
C GLN A 173 -9.05 9.24 4.87
N ILE A 174 -7.85 9.14 5.47
CA ILE A 174 -7.68 9.04 6.92
C ILE A 174 -8.26 10.28 7.63
N ILE A 175 -7.91 11.48 7.17
CA ILE A 175 -8.41 12.74 7.74
C ILE A 175 -9.93 12.83 7.61
N ASN A 176 -10.49 12.46 6.46
CA ASN A 176 -11.92 12.52 6.22
C ASN A 176 -12.71 11.45 6.99
N ALA A 177 -12.14 10.27 7.24
CA ALA A 177 -12.77 9.20 8.00
C ALA A 177 -13.03 9.61 9.46
N SER A 178 -12.11 10.40 10.04
CA SER A 178 -12.28 10.93 11.41
C SER A 178 -13.49 11.89 11.55
N MET A 179 -14.13 12.28 10.46
CA MET A 179 -15.29 13.20 10.48
C MET A 179 -16.65 12.48 10.53
N HIS A 180 -16.70 11.19 10.82
CA HIS A 180 -17.95 10.39 10.99
C HIS A 180 -18.98 10.63 9.89
N ARG A 181 -18.76 10.02 8.70
CA ARG A 181 -19.77 10.06 7.63
C ARG A 181 -20.55 8.76 7.60
N THR A 182 -21.85 8.83 7.87
CA THR A 182 -22.77 7.76 7.52
C THR A 182 -23.13 7.90 6.04
N TYR A 183 -22.71 6.96 5.22
CA TYR A 183 -23.13 6.87 3.83
C TYR A 183 -24.25 5.83 3.73
N GLU A 184 -25.34 6.21 3.07
CA GLU A 184 -26.29 5.22 2.59
C GLU A 184 -25.83 4.75 1.21
N ILE A 185 -25.85 3.44 0.97
CA ILE A 185 -25.54 2.87 -0.34
C ILE A 185 -26.83 2.91 -1.18
N LYS A 186 -27.09 4.07 -1.81
CA LYS A 186 -28.35 4.32 -2.52
C LYS A 186 -28.32 4.00 -4.01
N VAL A 187 -27.17 3.84 -4.60
CA VAL A 187 -27.00 3.69 -6.04
C VAL A 187 -25.99 2.59 -6.35
N PRO A 188 -26.06 2.00 -7.55
CA PRO A 188 -25.03 1.09 -8.02
C PRO A 188 -23.64 1.67 -7.81
N SER A 189 -22.81 0.95 -7.10
CA SER A 189 -21.49 1.39 -6.68
C SER A 189 -20.54 0.21 -6.55
N VAL A 190 -19.25 0.49 -6.42
CA VAL A 190 -18.27 -0.53 -6.07
C VAL A 190 -18.42 -0.85 -4.58
N LEU A 191 -18.67 -2.12 -4.28
CA LEU A 191 -18.62 -2.67 -2.93
C LEU A 191 -17.21 -3.25 -2.71
N ALA A 192 -16.33 -2.46 -2.14
CA ALA A 192 -14.96 -2.84 -1.84
C ALA A 192 -14.93 -3.60 -0.51
N LEU A 193 -14.85 -4.94 -0.58
CA LEU A 193 -14.74 -5.80 0.60
C LEU A 193 -13.29 -5.86 1.05
N VAL A 194 -12.98 -5.29 2.21
CA VAL A 194 -11.64 -5.24 2.79
C VAL A 194 -11.59 -5.97 4.14
N GLY A 195 -10.40 -6.30 4.61
CA GLY A 195 -10.20 -6.98 5.88
C GLY A 195 -9.06 -7.99 5.82
N PRO A 196 -8.63 -8.56 6.94
CA PRO A 196 -7.50 -9.48 7.03
C PRO A 196 -7.65 -10.73 6.13
N SER A 197 -6.53 -11.36 5.85
CA SER A 197 -6.56 -12.71 5.26
C SER A 197 -7.40 -13.65 6.15
N GLY A 198 -8.24 -14.48 5.56
CA GLY A 198 -9.17 -15.33 6.33
C GLY A 198 -10.47 -14.65 6.77
N SER A 199 -10.66 -13.32 6.56
CA SER A 199 -11.89 -12.62 6.96
C SER A 199 -13.14 -13.00 6.12
N GLY A 200 -12.96 -13.77 5.03
CA GLY A 200 -14.06 -14.26 4.21
C GLY A 200 -14.46 -13.37 3.02
N LYS A 201 -13.64 -12.39 2.63
CA LYS A 201 -13.91 -11.47 1.51
C LYS A 201 -14.40 -12.17 0.23
N SER A 202 -13.64 -13.18 -0.22
CA SER A 202 -13.95 -13.91 -1.46
C SER A 202 -15.24 -14.73 -1.34
N ARG A 203 -15.54 -15.24 -0.13
CA ARG A 203 -16.77 -15.99 0.14
C ARG A 203 -17.97 -15.04 0.11
N VAL A 204 -17.92 -13.95 0.85
CA VAL A 204 -18.99 -12.93 0.86
C VAL A 204 -19.25 -12.40 -0.55
N ALA A 205 -18.20 -12.14 -1.34
CA ALA A 205 -18.35 -11.73 -2.73
C ALA A 205 -19.03 -12.81 -3.58
N LYS A 206 -18.73 -14.12 -3.35
CA LYS A 206 -19.37 -15.23 -4.07
C LYS A 206 -20.85 -15.37 -3.68
N GLU A 207 -21.18 -15.20 -2.41
CA GLU A 207 -22.55 -15.27 -1.91
C GLU A 207 -23.40 -14.10 -2.43
N LEU A 208 -22.89 -12.87 -2.40
CA LEU A 208 -23.58 -11.71 -2.97
C LEU A 208 -23.92 -11.89 -4.45
N ARG A 209 -23.01 -12.48 -5.24
CA ARG A 209 -23.23 -12.72 -6.67
C ARG A 209 -24.28 -13.80 -7.00
N GLN A 210 -24.90 -14.41 -6.02
CA GLN A 210 -26.09 -15.25 -6.25
C GLN A 210 -27.33 -14.40 -6.56
N ASP A 211 -27.28 -13.11 -6.25
CA ASP A 211 -28.29 -12.13 -6.59
C ASP A 211 -27.80 -11.35 -7.83
N GLU A 212 -28.65 -11.28 -8.87
CA GLU A 212 -28.34 -10.71 -10.19
C GLU A 212 -27.92 -9.24 -10.18
N ARG A 213 -28.21 -8.52 -9.07
CA ARG A 213 -27.80 -7.13 -8.87
C ARG A 213 -26.31 -6.96 -8.55
N PHE A 214 -25.60 -8.05 -8.25
CA PHE A 214 -24.20 -8.02 -7.85
C PHE A 214 -23.34 -8.79 -8.84
N GLU A 215 -22.37 -8.08 -9.39
CA GLU A 215 -21.40 -8.67 -10.33
C GLU A 215 -19.97 -8.42 -9.86
N SER A 216 -19.05 -9.28 -10.26
CA SER A 216 -17.61 -8.96 -10.16
C SER A 216 -17.12 -8.46 -11.51
N PRO A 217 -16.43 -7.31 -11.57
CA PRO A 217 -15.73 -6.89 -12.78
C PRO A 217 -14.73 -7.96 -13.22
N LEU A 218 -14.41 -7.97 -14.51
CA LEU A 218 -13.33 -8.80 -15.02
C LEU A 218 -12.01 -8.41 -14.37
N THR A 219 -11.26 -9.41 -13.92
CA THR A 219 -9.93 -9.25 -13.37
C THR A 219 -8.94 -10.10 -14.15
N TYR A 220 -7.71 -9.64 -14.22
CA TYR A 220 -6.64 -10.25 -15.01
C TYR A 220 -5.50 -10.67 -14.10
N CYS A 221 -4.79 -11.75 -14.44
CA CYS A 221 -3.61 -12.19 -13.70
C CYS A 221 -2.56 -12.86 -14.59
N THR A 222 -1.33 -12.90 -14.11
CA THR A 222 -0.19 -13.53 -14.81
C THR A 222 0.03 -15.00 -14.45
N LYS A 223 -0.95 -15.64 -13.80
CA LYS A 223 -0.96 -17.10 -13.54
C LYS A 223 -2.26 -17.69 -14.06
N PRO A 224 -2.23 -18.81 -14.80
CA PRO A 224 -3.46 -19.50 -15.21
C PRO A 224 -4.38 -19.76 -14.02
N SER A 225 -5.64 -19.36 -14.13
CA SER A 225 -6.64 -19.41 -13.06
C SER A 225 -8.03 -19.52 -13.64
N ASN A 226 -8.90 -20.29 -12.99
CA ASN A 226 -10.32 -20.35 -13.34
C ASN A 226 -11.13 -19.13 -12.83
N LYS A 227 -10.48 -18.23 -12.09
CA LYS A 227 -11.12 -17.05 -11.45
C LYS A 227 -10.78 -15.73 -12.12
N HIS A 228 -9.71 -15.68 -12.92
CA HIS A 228 -9.19 -14.48 -13.52
C HIS A 228 -8.80 -14.73 -14.96
N ASN A 229 -8.86 -13.71 -15.81
CA ASN A 229 -8.37 -13.81 -17.17
C ASN A 229 -6.84 -13.87 -17.14
N TYR A 230 -6.28 -14.93 -17.70
CA TYR A 230 -4.85 -15.10 -17.80
C TYR A 230 -4.25 -14.20 -18.88
N LEU A 231 -3.16 -13.55 -18.56
CA LEU A 231 -2.28 -12.83 -19.48
C LEU A 231 -0.82 -13.23 -19.20
N THR A 232 -0.01 -13.31 -20.25
CA THR A 232 1.44 -13.39 -20.05
C THR A 232 1.97 -12.13 -19.36
N GLU A 233 3.18 -12.16 -18.82
CA GLU A 233 3.76 -10.96 -18.19
C GLU A 233 3.93 -9.80 -19.19
N GLU A 234 4.26 -10.10 -20.45
CA GLU A 234 4.39 -9.12 -21.52
C GLU A 234 3.02 -8.50 -21.89
N GLU A 235 1.99 -9.33 -22.07
CA GLU A 235 0.63 -8.87 -22.30
C GLU A 235 0.11 -8.04 -21.13
N PHE A 236 0.36 -8.48 -19.89
CA PHE A 236 -0.04 -7.75 -18.69
C PHE A 236 0.66 -6.39 -18.59
N ALA A 237 1.96 -6.33 -18.90
CA ALA A 237 2.73 -5.08 -18.90
C ALA A 237 2.22 -4.07 -19.94
N SER A 238 1.74 -4.54 -21.11
CA SER A 238 1.18 -3.71 -22.16
C SER A 238 -0.21 -3.14 -21.86
N GLN A 239 -0.93 -3.70 -20.86
CA GLN A 239 -2.28 -3.25 -20.52
C GLN A 239 -2.29 -2.02 -19.63
N ASN A 240 -3.26 -1.14 -19.87
CA ASN A 240 -3.53 0.00 -19.00
C ASN A 240 -4.51 -0.38 -17.89
N PHE A 241 -4.03 -1.07 -16.86
CA PHE A 241 -4.83 -1.36 -15.71
C PHE A 241 -5.01 -0.13 -14.82
N PHE A 242 -6.20 0.01 -14.29
CA PHE A 242 -6.54 1.02 -13.32
C PHE A 242 -5.92 0.74 -11.95
N GLU A 243 -5.96 -0.52 -11.55
CA GLU A 243 -5.37 -1.03 -10.33
C GLU A 243 -4.48 -2.20 -10.67
N LYS A 244 -3.27 -2.20 -10.15
CA LYS A 244 -2.30 -3.29 -10.27
C LYS A 244 -1.86 -3.68 -8.87
N THR A 245 -2.01 -4.95 -8.56
CA THR A 245 -1.50 -5.54 -7.32
C THR A 245 -0.62 -6.73 -7.66
N ARG A 246 0.47 -6.89 -6.93
CA ARG A 246 1.31 -8.10 -7.01
C ARG A 246 1.17 -8.89 -5.72
N TYR A 247 0.79 -10.14 -5.84
CA TYR A 247 0.55 -11.01 -4.70
C TYR A 247 1.13 -12.39 -4.96
N ALA A 248 1.98 -12.89 -4.06
CA ALA A 248 2.64 -14.21 -4.19
C ALA A 248 3.30 -14.43 -5.56
N GLY A 249 3.99 -13.41 -6.12
CA GLY A 249 4.64 -13.47 -7.43
C GLY A 249 3.71 -13.30 -8.63
N ILE A 250 2.39 -13.27 -8.42
CA ILE A 250 1.38 -13.14 -9.46
C ILE A 250 0.97 -11.66 -9.54
N GLN A 251 0.90 -11.13 -10.75
CA GLN A 251 0.34 -9.80 -10.97
C GLN A 251 -1.17 -9.93 -11.20
N TYR A 252 -1.92 -9.02 -10.59
CA TYR A 252 -3.37 -8.87 -10.76
C TYR A 252 -3.67 -7.46 -11.23
N GLY A 253 -4.66 -7.31 -12.10
CA GLY A 253 -5.08 -6.01 -12.59
C GLY A 253 -6.57 -5.96 -12.91
N THR A 254 -7.16 -4.78 -12.77
CA THR A 254 -8.55 -4.49 -13.14
C THR A 254 -8.57 -3.28 -14.05
N LYS A 255 -9.38 -3.32 -15.12
CA LYS A 255 -9.55 -2.21 -16.04
C LYS A 255 -10.72 -1.33 -15.62
N LYS A 256 -10.64 -0.03 -15.90
CA LYS A 256 -11.74 0.91 -15.63
C LYS A 256 -13.01 0.54 -16.39
N GLU A 257 -12.85 0.10 -17.60
CA GLU A 257 -13.94 -0.27 -18.52
C GLU A 257 -14.76 -1.43 -17.95
N ASP A 258 -14.08 -2.43 -17.35
CA ASP A 258 -14.74 -3.60 -16.77
C ASP A 258 -15.60 -3.22 -15.55
N ILE A 259 -15.12 -2.27 -14.73
CA ILE A 259 -15.89 -1.75 -13.59
C ILE A 259 -17.08 -0.94 -14.10
N ARG A 260 -16.86 -0.03 -15.05
CA ARG A 260 -17.92 0.77 -15.65
C ARG A 260 -19.01 -0.09 -16.26
N ALA A 261 -18.63 -1.14 -17.00
CA ALA A 261 -19.59 -2.03 -17.62
C ALA A 261 -20.55 -2.68 -16.62
N VAL A 262 -20.11 -2.97 -15.39
CA VAL A 262 -21.00 -3.45 -14.31
C VAL A 262 -21.92 -2.33 -13.83
N LEU A 263 -21.37 -1.16 -13.52
CA LEU A 263 -22.14 -0.03 -12.98
C LEU A 263 -23.16 0.52 -13.99
N ASP A 264 -22.81 0.56 -15.29
CA ASP A 264 -23.68 1.04 -16.37
C ASP A 264 -24.89 0.14 -16.61
N ARG A 265 -24.78 -1.16 -16.23
CA ARG A 265 -25.93 -2.09 -16.20
C ARG A 265 -26.88 -1.86 -15.01
N GLY A 266 -26.52 -0.94 -14.11
CA GLY A 266 -27.27 -0.70 -12.89
C GLY A 266 -26.94 -1.67 -11.75
N ASN A 267 -25.84 -2.43 -11.86
CA ASN A 267 -25.43 -3.43 -10.88
C ASN A 267 -24.34 -2.94 -9.94
N PHE A 268 -24.24 -3.54 -8.77
CA PHE A 268 -23.16 -3.33 -7.81
C PHE A 268 -21.92 -4.13 -8.22
N ALA A 269 -20.77 -3.47 -8.30
CA ALA A 269 -19.50 -4.12 -8.57
C ALA A 269 -18.87 -4.62 -7.28
N VAL A 270 -18.95 -5.93 -7.00
CA VAL A 270 -18.41 -6.52 -5.76
C VAL A 270 -16.97 -6.95 -5.96
N MET A 271 -16.07 -6.38 -5.18
CA MET A 271 -14.63 -6.57 -5.30
C MET A 271 -13.96 -6.83 -3.95
N PRO A 272 -13.42 -8.05 -3.74
CA PRO A 272 -12.45 -8.28 -2.68
C PRO A 272 -11.17 -7.52 -2.99
N LEU A 273 -10.82 -6.56 -2.15
CA LEU A 273 -9.66 -5.67 -2.36
C LEU A 273 -8.82 -5.59 -1.08
N ASP A 274 -7.56 -5.18 -1.24
CA ASP A 274 -6.82 -4.60 -0.14
C ASP A 274 -7.27 -3.13 0.09
N MET A 275 -6.82 -2.54 1.16
CA MET A 275 -7.26 -1.18 1.52
C MET A 275 -6.82 -0.13 0.49
N CYS A 276 -5.68 -0.34 -0.14
CA CYS A 276 -5.16 0.59 -1.15
C CYS A 276 -5.95 0.51 -2.46
N GLY A 277 -6.30 -0.69 -2.89
CA GLY A 277 -7.22 -0.90 -4.01
C GLY A 277 -8.58 -0.26 -3.75
N ALA A 278 -9.13 -0.44 -2.54
CA ALA A 278 -10.41 0.17 -2.16
C ALA A 278 -10.38 1.71 -2.20
N ILE A 279 -9.29 2.33 -1.71
CA ILE A 279 -9.09 3.78 -1.78
C ILE A 279 -8.92 4.25 -3.22
N ALA A 280 -8.20 3.50 -4.04
CA ALA A 280 -8.07 3.80 -5.47
C ALA A 280 -9.45 3.77 -6.17
N MET A 281 -10.30 2.78 -5.87
CA MET A 281 -11.67 2.73 -6.39
C MET A 281 -12.48 3.97 -5.98
N LYS A 282 -12.44 4.36 -4.72
CA LYS A 282 -13.18 5.51 -4.19
C LYS A 282 -12.83 6.85 -4.85
N ARG A 283 -11.66 6.94 -5.48
CA ARG A 283 -11.23 8.15 -6.23
C ARG A 283 -11.92 8.31 -7.58
N HIS A 284 -12.43 7.23 -8.16
CA HIS A 284 -12.87 7.20 -9.55
C HIS A 284 -14.30 6.69 -9.75
N PHE A 285 -14.83 6.01 -8.74
CA PHE A 285 -16.16 5.41 -8.76
C PHE A 285 -16.89 5.69 -7.45
N PRO A 286 -18.22 5.77 -7.46
CA PRO A 286 -19.00 5.63 -6.24
C PRO A 286 -18.59 4.32 -5.56
N THR A 287 -18.06 4.39 -4.35
CA THR A 287 -17.49 3.20 -3.68
C THR A 287 -17.85 3.21 -2.21
N ALA A 288 -18.36 2.09 -1.73
CA ALA A 288 -18.52 1.78 -0.31
C ALA A 288 -17.40 0.81 0.12
N ILE A 289 -16.58 1.22 1.07
CA ILE A 289 -15.52 0.40 1.65
C ILE A 289 -16.11 -0.32 2.87
N ILE A 290 -16.25 -1.64 2.77
CA ILE A 290 -16.86 -2.50 3.79
C ILE A 290 -15.79 -3.37 4.42
N TYR A 291 -15.50 -3.14 5.71
CA TYR A 291 -14.53 -3.94 6.45
C TYR A 291 -15.21 -5.19 7.01
N LEU A 292 -14.68 -6.36 6.66
CA LEU A 292 -15.08 -7.65 7.22
C LEU A 292 -14.26 -7.94 8.46
N ASN A 293 -14.84 -7.71 9.63
CA ASN A 293 -14.25 -8.06 10.91
C ASN A 293 -14.43 -9.55 11.17
N LYS A 294 -13.42 -10.19 11.73
CA LYS A 294 -13.46 -11.58 12.22
C LYS A 294 -12.56 -11.71 13.43
N ASP A 295 -12.90 -12.58 14.36
CA ASP A 295 -12.11 -12.82 15.55
C ASP A 295 -10.69 -13.27 15.23
N LYS A 296 -9.71 -12.77 16.01
CA LYS A 296 -8.30 -13.03 15.77
C LYS A 296 -7.96 -14.52 15.80
N GLU A 297 -8.56 -15.27 16.71
CA GLU A 297 -8.34 -16.72 16.83
C GLU A 297 -8.81 -17.47 15.59
N HIS A 298 -9.98 -17.10 15.05
CA HIS A 298 -10.50 -17.67 13.82
C HIS A 298 -9.61 -17.30 12.61
N LEU A 299 -9.13 -16.05 12.53
CA LEU A 299 -8.20 -15.64 11.47
C LEU A 299 -6.90 -16.44 11.50
N ILE A 300 -6.31 -16.61 12.69
CA ILE A 300 -5.08 -17.39 12.86
C ILE A 300 -5.29 -18.84 12.42
N ARG A 301 -6.39 -19.45 12.86
CA ARG A 301 -6.73 -20.83 12.47
C ARG A 301 -6.86 -20.97 10.95
N ASP A 302 -7.66 -20.10 10.33
CA ASP A 302 -7.87 -20.15 8.89
C ASP A 302 -6.56 -19.98 8.10
N ILE A 303 -5.66 -19.06 8.55
CA ILE A 303 -4.37 -18.88 7.89
C ILE A 303 -3.47 -20.12 8.04
N ILE A 304 -3.52 -20.79 9.19
CA ILE A 304 -2.70 -21.99 9.45
C ILE A 304 -3.22 -23.18 8.64
N GLU A 305 -4.54 -23.33 8.51
CA GLU A 305 -5.18 -24.43 7.80
C GLU A 305 -5.09 -24.32 6.27
N GLU A 306 -4.93 -23.12 5.71
CA GLU A 306 -4.77 -22.91 4.27
C GLU A 306 -3.43 -23.45 3.75
N ASP A 307 -3.43 -23.88 2.49
CA ASP A 307 -2.23 -24.40 1.78
C ASP A 307 -1.31 -23.26 1.32
N TYR A 308 -0.81 -22.50 2.29
CA TYR A 308 0.18 -21.47 2.09
C TYR A 308 1.57 -21.97 2.50
N THR A 309 2.61 -21.41 1.90
CA THR A 309 3.99 -21.63 2.37
C THR A 309 4.18 -21.05 3.78
N THR A 310 5.18 -21.52 4.50
CA THR A 310 5.51 -21.01 5.84
C THR A 310 5.77 -19.49 5.80
N GLU A 311 6.46 -18.99 4.78
CA GLU A 311 6.72 -17.56 4.58
C GLU A 311 5.41 -16.77 4.44
N GLU A 312 4.50 -17.24 3.58
CA GLU A 312 3.20 -16.60 3.38
C GLU A 312 2.35 -16.59 4.64
N LYS A 313 2.31 -17.71 5.38
CA LYS A 313 1.60 -17.80 6.67
C LYS A 313 2.16 -16.78 7.66
N THR A 314 3.49 -16.71 7.77
CA THR A 314 4.17 -15.78 8.68
C THR A 314 3.80 -14.33 8.37
N LEU A 315 3.92 -13.91 7.10
CA LEU A 315 3.59 -12.54 6.69
C LEU A 315 2.13 -12.17 6.96
N ARG A 316 1.20 -13.12 6.73
CA ARG A 316 -0.25 -12.92 7.00
C ARG A 316 -0.55 -12.80 8.49
N LEU A 317 0.10 -13.62 9.32
CA LEU A 317 -0.06 -13.54 10.77
C LEU A 317 0.47 -12.22 11.33
N LEU A 318 1.62 -11.76 10.87
CA LEU A 318 2.21 -10.47 11.26
C LEU A 318 1.34 -9.27 10.88
N SER A 319 0.59 -9.35 9.79
CA SER A 319 -0.25 -8.24 9.31
C SER A 319 -1.59 -8.10 10.02
N ILE A 320 -2.07 -9.12 10.74
CA ILE A 320 -3.43 -9.13 11.32
C ILE A 320 -3.74 -7.86 12.14
N ASP A 321 -2.85 -7.51 13.06
CA ASP A 321 -3.10 -6.38 13.98
C ASP A 321 -3.01 -5.02 13.25
N ALA A 322 -2.13 -4.89 12.25
CA ALA A 322 -2.05 -3.72 11.40
C ALA A 322 -3.31 -3.58 10.53
N GLU A 323 -3.78 -4.69 9.93
CA GLU A 323 -4.99 -4.69 9.12
C GLU A 323 -6.25 -4.36 9.92
N LYS A 324 -6.32 -4.76 11.20
CA LYS A 324 -7.45 -4.40 12.07
C LYS A 324 -7.60 -2.89 12.29
N ARG A 325 -6.51 -2.13 12.22
CA ARG A 325 -6.55 -0.66 12.31
C ARG A 325 -7.29 -0.03 11.13
N ASN A 326 -7.27 -0.68 9.96
CA ASN A 326 -7.91 -0.19 8.74
C ASN A 326 -9.43 -0.03 8.87
N ARG A 327 -10.08 -0.74 9.81
CA ARG A 327 -11.52 -0.59 10.08
C ARG A 327 -11.92 0.86 10.36
N ALA A 328 -11.03 1.65 10.96
CA ALA A 328 -11.31 3.03 11.34
C ALA A 328 -11.45 3.99 10.14
N ILE A 329 -10.97 3.59 8.95
CA ILE A 329 -11.04 4.39 7.72
C ILE A 329 -11.99 3.81 6.67
N CYS A 330 -12.75 2.77 7.03
CA CYS A 330 -13.78 2.17 6.19
C CYS A 330 -15.13 2.88 6.38
N ASP A 331 -16.00 2.80 5.38
CA ASP A 331 -17.35 3.36 5.46
C ASP A 331 -18.26 2.51 6.34
N TYR A 332 -18.07 1.18 6.31
CA TYR A 332 -18.85 0.21 7.09
C TYR A 332 -17.93 -0.84 7.71
N VAL A 333 -18.34 -1.34 8.87
CA VAL A 333 -17.71 -2.49 9.54
C VAL A 333 -18.79 -3.51 9.82
N ILE A 334 -18.64 -4.73 9.31
CA ILE A 334 -19.53 -5.86 9.58
C ILE A 334 -18.78 -6.97 10.28
N ASP A 335 -19.42 -7.65 11.21
CA ASP A 335 -18.86 -8.81 11.91
C ASP A 335 -19.17 -10.09 11.13
N ASN A 336 -18.15 -10.67 10.52
CA ASN A 336 -18.24 -11.90 9.74
C ASN A 336 -17.79 -13.15 10.54
N THR A 337 -17.70 -13.07 11.84
CA THR A 337 -17.31 -14.20 12.72
C THR A 337 -18.33 -15.35 12.58
N LYS A 338 -19.62 -15.03 12.46
CA LYS A 338 -20.70 -15.99 12.26
C LYS A 338 -20.91 -16.40 10.81
N MET A 339 -20.10 -15.89 9.89
CA MET A 339 -20.13 -16.20 8.46
C MET A 339 -21.41 -15.75 7.71
N ASP A 340 -22.12 -14.75 8.22
CA ASP A 340 -23.33 -14.13 7.66
C ASP A 340 -23.07 -12.75 6.99
N GLY A 341 -21.84 -12.49 6.62
CA GLY A 341 -21.40 -11.19 6.10
C GLY A 341 -22.16 -10.74 4.84
N ALA A 342 -22.56 -11.66 3.95
CA ALA A 342 -23.35 -11.30 2.76
C ALA A 342 -24.71 -10.74 3.15
N GLU A 343 -25.43 -11.38 4.10
CA GLU A 343 -26.72 -10.89 4.61
C GLU A 343 -26.59 -9.51 5.25
N GLN A 344 -25.51 -9.29 6.02
CA GLN A 344 -25.24 -7.98 6.63
C GLN A 344 -24.98 -6.91 5.57
N VAL A 345 -24.27 -7.22 4.47
CA VAL A 345 -24.07 -6.27 3.34
C VAL A 345 -25.41 -5.95 2.67
N LEU A 346 -26.25 -6.95 2.43
CA LEU A 346 -27.57 -6.73 1.85
C LEU A 346 -28.41 -5.76 2.70
N ARG A 347 -28.35 -5.87 4.03
CA ARG A 347 -29.06 -4.95 4.93
C ARG A 347 -28.56 -3.49 4.86
N LEU A 348 -27.30 -3.26 4.44
CA LEU A 348 -26.77 -1.90 4.24
C LEU A 348 -27.35 -1.24 2.98
N ILE A 349 -27.77 -2.02 2.01
CA ILE A 349 -28.27 -1.56 0.71
C ILE A 349 -29.80 -1.37 0.73
N TYR A 350 -30.51 -2.11 1.59
CA TYR A 350 -31.98 -2.15 1.64
C TYR A 350 -32.59 -1.29 2.75
N LYS A 351 -31.82 -0.44 3.39
CA LYS A 351 -32.40 0.57 4.25
C LYS A 351 -32.76 1.79 3.42
#